data_e0188c8049fd338eb97cd87fc21887a4
#
_entry.id   e0188c8049fd338eb97cd87fc21887a4
#
_cell.length_a   1.000
_cell.length_b   1.000
_cell.length_c   1.000
_cell.angle_alpha   90.00
_cell.angle_beta   90.00
_cell.angle_gamma   90.00
#
_symmetry.space_group_name_H-M   'P 1'
#
loop_
_entity.id
_entity.type
_entity.pdbx_description
1 polymer ?
#
loop_
_entity_poly.entity_id
_entity_poly.type
_entity_poly.pdbx_seq_one_letter_code
_entity_poly.pdbx_strand_id
1 'polypeptide(L)'
;MIERQENKVRGEKSCVLLPDFMNMIMSSKAKKPVQFPDSVDVLIQDNESIEVKGKKGELRLDLISEVAVSIHESSFNVQPTSNSKFSKAAAGTFRSLINNMIIGVSEGYEKKLELVGVGYRASIQGKKVNLTLGFSHPVVYKIPDEIEIQTPSRTEITIKGIDKQKVGQVAAEIRSLRPPEPYKGKGVRYQGEQISLKETKKQV
;
A
#
# COMPACT_ATOMS: atom_id res chain seq x y z
N MET A 1 -40.98 -18.74 -6.62
CA MET A 1 -40.13 -19.14 -5.47
C MET A 1 -39.08 -20.08 -6.02
N ILE A 2 -37.92 -19.58 -6.27
CA ILE A 2 -36.75 -20.38 -6.66
C ILE A 2 -35.65 -20.01 -5.65
N GLU A 3 -35.45 -20.94 -4.71
CA GLU A 3 -34.38 -20.87 -3.72
C GLU A 3 -33.04 -21.02 -4.44
N ARG A 4 -32.19 -20.02 -4.35
CA ARG A 4 -30.76 -20.14 -4.69
C ARG A 4 -30.08 -20.83 -3.52
N GLN A 5 -29.76 -22.10 -3.71
CA GLN A 5 -28.83 -22.81 -2.82
C GLN A 5 -27.41 -22.23 -3.05
N GLU A 6 -26.87 -21.64 -2.01
CA GLU A 6 -25.46 -21.30 -1.93
C GLU A 6 -24.64 -22.60 -1.78
N ASN A 7 -24.03 -23.03 -2.86
CA ASN A 7 -23.04 -24.10 -2.82
C ASN A 7 -21.72 -23.58 -2.22
N LYS A 8 -21.57 -23.84 -0.93
CA LYS A 8 -20.31 -23.74 -0.20
C LYS A 8 -19.39 -24.89 -0.63
N VAL A 9 -18.70 -24.73 -1.75
CA VAL A 9 -17.72 -25.71 -2.22
C VAL A 9 -16.49 -25.63 -1.33
N ARG A 10 -16.39 -26.58 -0.39
CA ARG A 10 -15.13 -26.93 0.26
C ARG A 10 -14.19 -27.48 -0.80
N GLY A 11 -13.04 -26.79 -1.00
CA GLY A 11 -12.09 -27.05 -2.04
C GLY A 11 -11.63 -28.49 -2.15
N GLU A 12 -11.88 -29.07 -3.29
CA GLU A 12 -11.23 -30.29 -3.72
C GLU A 12 -9.76 -30.01 -4.07
N LYS A 13 -8.91 -30.85 -3.52
CA LYS A 13 -7.46 -30.82 -3.67
C LYS A 13 -7.10 -31.24 -5.11
N SER A 14 -6.89 -30.31 -6.01
CA SER A 14 -6.10 -30.60 -7.21
C SER A 14 -4.63 -30.27 -6.92
N CYS A 15 -3.94 -31.28 -6.39
CA CYS A 15 -2.51 -31.27 -6.20
C CYS A 15 -1.83 -31.46 -7.57
N VAL A 16 -1.54 -30.36 -8.27
CA VAL A 16 -0.63 -30.41 -9.41
C VAL A 16 0.79 -30.35 -8.82
N LEU A 17 1.40 -31.51 -8.69
CA LEU A 17 2.82 -31.68 -8.41
C LEU A 17 3.61 -31.13 -9.60
N LEU A 18 4.00 -29.86 -9.53
CA LEU A 18 5.01 -29.28 -10.43
C LEU A 18 6.40 -29.68 -9.93
N PRO A 19 7.31 -30.10 -10.81
CA PRO A 19 8.62 -30.64 -10.43
C PRO A 19 9.50 -29.56 -9.81
N ASP A 20 10.29 -29.95 -8.79
CA ASP A 20 11.23 -29.15 -7.98
C ASP A 20 12.25 -28.32 -8.79
N PHE A 21 12.38 -28.56 -10.07
CA PHE A 21 13.32 -27.87 -10.95
C PHE A 21 12.98 -26.39 -11.23
N MET A 22 11.72 -25.98 -11.09
CA MET A 22 11.29 -24.57 -11.27
C MET A 22 11.69 -23.67 -10.11
N ASN A 23 11.99 -24.24 -8.96
CA ASN A 23 12.33 -23.51 -7.74
C ASN A 23 13.72 -22.86 -7.71
N MET A 24 14.59 -23.20 -8.66
CA MET A 24 16.03 -22.88 -8.54
C MET A 24 16.43 -21.46 -8.95
N ILE A 25 15.55 -20.68 -9.64
CA ILE A 25 15.91 -19.39 -10.25
C ILE A 25 15.10 -18.19 -9.75
N MET A 26 14.25 -18.36 -8.74
CA MET A 26 13.52 -17.26 -8.11
C MET A 26 14.31 -16.66 -6.94
N SER A 27 14.13 -15.36 -6.67
CA SER A 27 14.73 -14.74 -5.49
C SER A 27 14.24 -15.44 -4.21
N SER A 28 15.10 -15.55 -3.20
CA SER A 28 14.78 -16.23 -1.94
C SER A 28 13.55 -15.65 -1.22
N LYS A 29 13.23 -14.36 -1.44
CA LYS A 29 12.03 -13.72 -0.91
C LYS A 29 10.76 -14.15 -1.64
N ALA A 30 10.83 -14.39 -2.95
CA ALA A 30 9.66 -14.79 -3.75
C ALA A 30 9.19 -16.23 -3.45
N LYS A 31 10.06 -17.07 -2.92
CA LYS A 31 9.79 -18.49 -2.59
C LYS A 31 9.07 -18.70 -1.26
N LYS A 32 9.14 -17.73 -0.34
CA LYS A 32 8.56 -17.90 0.99
C LYS A 32 7.04 -17.74 0.93
N PRO A 33 6.25 -18.69 1.45
CA PRO A 33 4.81 -18.52 1.58
C PRO A 33 4.53 -17.29 2.46
N VAL A 34 3.42 -16.61 2.20
CA VAL A 34 2.98 -15.49 3.02
C VAL A 34 1.88 -15.99 3.94
N GLN A 35 2.13 -15.89 5.23
CA GLN A 35 1.16 -16.23 6.27
C GLN A 35 0.19 -15.07 6.45
N PHE A 36 -1.07 -15.37 6.71
CA PHE A 36 -2.09 -14.39 7.05
C PHE A 36 -2.83 -14.83 8.32
N PRO A 37 -3.28 -13.87 9.15
CA PRO A 37 -4.00 -14.19 10.36
C PRO A 37 -5.41 -14.69 10.07
N ASP A 38 -5.98 -15.50 10.95
CA ASP A 38 -7.34 -16.06 10.85
C ASP A 38 -8.45 -14.99 10.74
N SER A 39 -8.11 -13.72 11.03
CA SER A 39 -9.01 -12.58 10.93
C SER A 39 -9.16 -12.02 9.52
N VAL A 40 -8.47 -12.58 8.53
CA VAL A 40 -8.48 -12.14 7.14
C VAL A 40 -8.96 -13.27 6.25
N ASP A 41 -10.03 -13.03 5.51
CA ASP A 41 -10.55 -13.94 4.51
C ASP A 41 -9.95 -13.61 3.15
N VAL A 42 -9.36 -14.61 2.50
CA VAL A 42 -8.78 -14.48 1.15
C VAL A 42 -9.57 -15.36 0.20
N LEU A 43 -10.21 -14.76 -0.80
CA LEU A 43 -10.99 -15.44 -1.82
C LEU A 43 -10.31 -15.29 -3.18
N ILE A 44 -10.20 -16.39 -3.91
CA ILE A 44 -9.75 -16.38 -5.30
C ILE A 44 -10.98 -16.61 -6.18
N GLN A 45 -11.27 -15.68 -7.08
CA GLN A 45 -12.36 -15.78 -8.06
C GLN A 45 -11.77 -16.19 -9.41
N ASP A 46 -12.15 -17.37 -9.90
CA ASP A 46 -11.85 -17.90 -11.24
C ASP A 46 -10.37 -17.80 -11.69
N ASN A 47 -9.41 -17.74 -10.74
CA ASN A 47 -7.98 -17.48 -10.98
C ASN A 47 -7.69 -16.12 -11.69
N GLU A 48 -8.67 -15.24 -11.80
CA GLU A 48 -8.52 -13.94 -12.44
C GLU A 48 -8.40 -12.80 -11.43
N SER A 49 -8.96 -12.94 -10.24
CA SER A 49 -8.87 -11.92 -9.20
C SER A 49 -8.78 -12.50 -7.80
N ILE A 50 -8.12 -11.74 -6.92
CA ILE A 50 -8.03 -12.03 -5.49
C ILE A 50 -8.75 -10.94 -4.73
N GLU A 51 -9.67 -11.33 -3.86
CA GLU A 51 -10.31 -10.48 -2.87
C GLU A 51 -9.78 -10.80 -1.49
N VAL A 52 -9.38 -9.77 -0.77
CA VAL A 52 -8.91 -9.87 0.61
C VAL A 52 -9.84 -9.06 1.49
N LYS A 53 -10.54 -9.74 2.39
CA LYS A 53 -11.50 -9.13 3.34
C LYS A 53 -10.97 -9.22 4.76
N GLY A 54 -11.15 -8.17 5.53
CA GLY A 54 -10.75 -8.14 6.92
C GLY A 54 -11.46 -7.05 7.72
N LYS A 55 -10.96 -6.79 8.91
CA LYS A 55 -11.61 -5.89 9.89
C LYS A 55 -11.79 -4.44 9.39
N LYS A 56 -10.87 -3.94 8.54
CA LYS A 56 -10.87 -2.54 8.09
C LYS A 56 -11.54 -2.32 6.74
N GLY A 57 -11.82 -3.40 6.02
CA GLY A 57 -12.48 -3.34 4.72
C GLY A 57 -12.06 -4.46 3.79
N GLU A 58 -12.28 -4.26 2.51
CA GLU A 58 -11.96 -5.22 1.46
C GLU A 58 -11.12 -4.56 0.36
N LEU A 59 -10.22 -5.33 -0.21
CA LEU A 59 -9.40 -4.94 -1.35
C LEU A 59 -9.46 -6.04 -2.41
N ARG A 60 -9.48 -5.63 -3.69
CA ARG A 60 -9.47 -6.52 -4.84
C ARG A 60 -8.24 -6.25 -5.70
N LEU A 61 -7.65 -7.32 -6.23
CA LEU A 61 -6.51 -7.30 -7.13
C LEU A 61 -6.74 -8.25 -8.29
N ASP A 62 -6.69 -7.74 -9.51
CA ASP A 62 -6.80 -8.56 -10.71
C ASP A 62 -5.45 -9.24 -10.99
N LEU A 63 -5.48 -10.53 -11.27
CA LEU A 63 -4.30 -11.34 -11.57
C LEU A 63 -4.01 -11.32 -13.08
N ILE A 64 -2.74 -11.50 -13.41
CA ILE A 64 -2.29 -11.70 -14.78
C ILE A 64 -2.17 -13.21 -15.03
N SER A 65 -2.48 -13.68 -16.24
CA SER A 65 -2.39 -15.09 -16.65
C SER A 65 -1.03 -15.76 -16.42
N GLU A 66 0.02 -14.95 -16.28
CA GLU A 66 1.40 -15.36 -16.04
C GLU A 66 1.68 -15.80 -14.59
N VAL A 67 0.71 -15.66 -13.68
CA VAL A 67 0.88 -15.90 -12.25
C VAL A 67 -0.23 -16.83 -11.75
N ALA A 68 0.15 -17.91 -11.10
CA ALA A 68 -0.76 -18.80 -10.39
C ALA A 68 -0.66 -18.59 -8.88
N VAL A 69 -1.80 -18.52 -8.21
CA VAL A 69 -1.87 -18.36 -6.75
C VAL A 69 -2.58 -19.57 -6.16
N SER A 70 -1.98 -20.16 -5.13
CA SER A 70 -2.55 -21.27 -4.37
C SER A 70 -2.64 -20.89 -2.89
N ILE A 71 -3.76 -21.25 -2.27
CA ILE A 71 -4.00 -21.04 -0.84
C ILE A 71 -3.85 -22.38 -0.13
N HIS A 72 -3.09 -22.40 0.96
CA HIS A 72 -2.89 -23.55 1.84
C HIS A 72 -3.20 -23.12 3.28
N GLU A 73 -4.29 -23.61 3.85
CA GLU A 73 -4.73 -23.33 5.23
C GLU A 73 -4.66 -21.83 5.60
N SER A 74 -3.55 -21.38 6.18
CA SER A 74 -3.30 -20.00 6.63
C SER A 74 -2.16 -19.31 5.85
N SER A 75 -1.79 -19.85 4.70
CA SER A 75 -0.73 -19.26 3.86
C SER A 75 -1.11 -19.29 2.38
N PHE A 76 -0.63 -18.30 1.63
CA PHE A 76 -0.73 -18.33 0.18
C PHE A 76 0.65 -18.44 -0.45
N ASN A 77 0.69 -19.11 -1.57
CA ASN A 77 1.89 -19.25 -2.39
C ASN A 77 1.63 -18.71 -3.79
N VAL A 78 2.55 -17.92 -4.30
CA VAL A 78 2.47 -17.32 -5.63
C VAL A 78 3.54 -17.94 -6.50
N GLN A 79 3.15 -18.53 -7.62
CA GLN A 79 4.04 -19.22 -8.54
C GLN A 79 3.95 -18.63 -9.95
N PRO A 80 5.06 -18.56 -10.69
CA PRO A 80 5.02 -18.18 -12.10
C PRO A 80 4.45 -19.33 -12.93
N THR A 81 3.57 -19.04 -13.88
CA THR A 81 3.00 -20.03 -14.81
C THR A 81 4.04 -20.46 -15.85
N SER A 82 4.96 -19.58 -16.22
CA SER A 82 6.00 -19.88 -17.20
C SER A 82 7.41 -19.62 -16.64
N ASN A 83 8.45 -20.15 -17.33
CA ASN A 83 9.84 -19.95 -16.92
C ASN A 83 10.44 -18.62 -17.41
N SER A 84 9.62 -17.71 -17.97
CA SER A 84 10.05 -16.42 -18.48
C SER A 84 10.55 -15.48 -17.36
N LYS A 85 11.44 -14.55 -17.69
CA LYS A 85 11.89 -13.51 -16.74
C LYS A 85 10.71 -12.65 -16.26
N PHE A 86 9.76 -12.39 -17.15
CA PHE A 86 8.56 -11.59 -16.85
C PHE A 86 7.67 -12.31 -15.83
N SER A 87 7.33 -13.57 -16.04
CA SER A 87 6.50 -14.36 -15.15
C SER A 87 7.09 -14.47 -13.74
N LYS A 88 8.41 -14.68 -13.64
CA LYS A 88 9.14 -14.69 -12.35
C LYS A 88 9.12 -13.34 -11.65
N ALA A 89 9.29 -12.25 -12.38
CA ALA A 89 9.21 -10.89 -11.82
C ALA A 89 7.79 -10.57 -11.38
N ALA A 90 6.79 -10.90 -12.20
CA ALA A 90 5.37 -10.73 -11.89
C ALA A 90 4.98 -11.48 -10.61
N ALA A 91 5.35 -12.76 -10.47
CA ALA A 91 5.07 -13.53 -9.26
C ALA A 91 5.62 -12.86 -7.99
N GLY A 92 6.84 -12.30 -8.03
CA GLY A 92 7.41 -11.54 -6.92
C GLY A 92 6.63 -10.26 -6.59
N THR A 93 6.16 -9.56 -7.62
CA THR A 93 5.35 -8.34 -7.48
C THR A 93 3.99 -8.65 -6.87
N PHE A 94 3.27 -9.63 -7.43
CA PHE A 94 1.95 -10.05 -6.94
C PHE A 94 2.02 -10.56 -5.50
N ARG A 95 3.06 -11.33 -5.16
CA ARG A 95 3.29 -11.73 -3.78
C ARG A 95 3.39 -10.55 -2.83
N SER A 96 4.13 -9.52 -3.23
CA SER A 96 4.30 -8.31 -2.41
C SER A 96 3.00 -7.49 -2.31
N LEU A 97 2.22 -7.40 -3.41
CA LEU A 97 0.93 -6.72 -3.44
C LEU A 97 -0.07 -7.42 -2.52
N ILE A 98 -0.21 -8.74 -2.61
CA ILE A 98 -1.12 -9.50 -1.75
C ILE A 98 -0.71 -9.38 -0.28
N ASN A 99 0.58 -9.46 0.04
CA ASN A 99 1.07 -9.22 1.39
C ASN A 99 0.72 -7.81 1.90
N ASN A 100 0.86 -6.78 1.05
CA ASN A 100 0.46 -5.42 1.41
C ASN A 100 -1.06 -5.33 1.63
N MET A 101 -1.88 -6.01 0.83
CA MET A 101 -3.33 -6.03 1.02
C MET A 101 -3.71 -6.66 2.36
N ILE A 102 -3.11 -7.79 2.72
CA ILE A 102 -3.36 -8.47 4.01
C ILE A 102 -3.04 -7.56 5.18
N ILE A 103 -1.86 -6.92 5.19
CA ILE A 103 -1.48 -5.97 6.24
C ILE A 103 -2.44 -4.77 6.25
N GLY A 104 -2.81 -4.25 5.07
CA GLY A 104 -3.71 -3.12 4.95
C GLY A 104 -5.10 -3.38 5.51
N VAL A 105 -5.67 -4.56 5.23
CA VAL A 105 -7.00 -4.94 5.69
C VAL A 105 -7.01 -5.32 7.18
N SER A 106 -5.88 -5.83 7.72
CA SER A 106 -5.76 -6.20 9.15
C SER A 106 -5.41 -4.99 10.02
N GLU A 107 -4.27 -4.36 9.79
CA GLU A 107 -3.71 -3.28 10.61
C GLU A 107 -3.95 -1.90 10.02
N GLY A 108 -3.98 -1.79 8.67
CA GLY A 108 -3.99 -0.55 7.91
C GLY A 108 -2.60 0.07 7.79
N TYR A 109 -2.54 1.08 6.94
CA TYR A 109 -1.32 1.86 6.75
C TYR A 109 -1.47 3.26 7.28
N GLU A 110 -0.39 3.77 7.87
CA GLU A 110 -0.28 5.12 8.37
C GLU A 110 0.98 5.78 7.85
N LYS A 111 0.87 7.03 7.36
CA LYS A 111 2.00 7.89 7.01
C LYS A 111 1.83 9.23 7.70
N LYS A 112 2.89 9.68 8.35
CA LYS A 112 2.93 10.98 9.04
C LYS A 112 3.81 11.96 8.29
N LEU A 113 3.29 13.17 8.12
CA LEU A 113 3.99 14.29 7.51
C LEU A 113 4.13 15.41 8.55
N GLU A 114 5.27 16.09 8.52
CA GLU A 114 5.58 17.24 9.35
C GLU A 114 5.73 18.49 8.48
N LEU A 115 5.10 19.57 8.90
CA LEU A 115 5.20 20.88 8.28
C LEU A 115 6.25 21.69 9.02
N VAL A 116 7.37 21.94 8.39
CA VAL A 116 8.48 22.70 8.98
C VAL A 116 8.58 24.07 8.32
N GLY A 117 8.28 25.10 9.06
CA GLY A 117 8.36 26.49 8.58
C GLY A 117 7.54 27.44 9.44
N VAL A 118 7.97 28.70 9.52
CA VAL A 118 7.24 29.73 10.24
C VAL A 118 5.91 30.02 9.55
N GLY A 119 4.80 29.89 10.30
CA GLY A 119 3.46 30.12 9.78
C GLY A 119 2.87 28.97 8.96
N TYR A 120 3.58 27.83 8.81
CA TYR A 120 3.03 26.65 8.16
C TYR A 120 1.97 26.01 9.06
N ARG A 121 0.83 25.70 8.48
CA ARG A 121 -0.27 25.05 9.19
C ARG A 121 -1.12 24.23 8.26
N ALA A 122 -1.69 23.16 8.81
CA ALA A 122 -2.71 22.32 8.16
C ALA A 122 -4.00 22.40 8.97
N SER A 123 -5.13 22.36 8.28
CA SER A 123 -6.46 22.23 8.89
C SER A 123 -7.38 21.44 7.97
N ILE A 124 -8.22 20.60 8.55
CA ILE A 124 -9.19 19.78 7.81
C ILE A 124 -10.55 20.46 7.87
N GLN A 125 -11.20 20.56 6.71
CA GLN A 125 -12.58 21.02 6.57
C GLN A 125 -13.37 20.02 5.71
N GLY A 126 -14.08 19.11 6.36
CA GLY A 126 -14.79 18.02 5.69
C GLY A 126 -13.84 17.14 4.88
N LYS A 127 -14.09 17.01 3.57
CA LYS A 127 -13.25 16.22 2.65
C LYS A 127 -12.08 17.03 2.01
N LYS A 128 -11.66 18.11 2.64
CA LYS A 128 -10.58 18.96 2.13
C LYS A 128 -9.57 19.26 3.22
N VAL A 129 -8.29 19.26 2.86
CA VAL A 129 -7.19 19.72 3.71
C VAL A 129 -6.78 21.10 3.21
N ASN A 130 -6.85 22.10 4.06
CA ASN A 130 -6.34 23.45 3.79
C ASN A 130 -4.91 23.55 4.33
N LEU A 131 -3.98 23.83 3.46
CA LEU A 131 -2.56 23.92 3.74
C LEU A 131 -2.07 25.35 3.55
N THR A 132 -1.53 25.95 4.60
CA THR A 132 -0.81 27.23 4.52
C THR A 132 0.67 26.92 4.52
N LEU A 133 1.31 27.02 3.36
CA LEU A 133 2.71 26.63 3.12
C LEU A 133 3.60 27.80 2.69
N GLY A 134 3.23 29.03 3.07
CA GLY A 134 3.96 30.25 2.71
C GLY A 134 3.75 30.70 1.26
N PHE A 135 2.65 30.29 0.64
CA PHE A 135 2.15 30.84 -0.62
C PHE A 135 1.22 32.01 -0.36
N SER A 136 0.97 32.85 -1.38
CA SER A 136 0.06 34.00 -1.30
C SER A 136 -1.39 33.57 -1.04
N HIS A 137 -1.76 32.33 -1.36
CA HIS A 137 -3.08 31.75 -1.13
C HIS A 137 -2.95 30.38 -0.43
N PRO A 138 -3.94 29.97 0.36
CA PRO A 138 -3.96 28.62 0.92
C PRO A 138 -4.15 27.57 -0.17
N VAL A 139 -3.42 26.47 -0.08
CA VAL A 139 -3.56 25.33 -0.99
C VAL A 139 -4.62 24.40 -0.43
N VAL A 140 -5.62 24.06 -1.24
CA VAL A 140 -6.70 23.15 -0.87
C VAL A 140 -6.50 21.82 -1.55
N TYR A 141 -6.28 20.76 -0.77
CA TYR A 141 -6.15 19.39 -1.25
C TYR A 141 -7.45 18.61 -0.98
N LYS A 142 -8.00 17.94 -2.01
CA LYS A 142 -9.17 17.07 -1.89
C LYS A 142 -8.76 15.71 -1.40
N ILE A 143 -9.39 15.21 -0.33
CA ILE A 143 -9.13 13.88 0.24
C ILE A 143 -9.87 12.84 -0.61
N PRO A 144 -9.21 11.78 -1.13
CA PRO A 144 -9.89 10.63 -1.73
C PRO A 144 -10.77 9.89 -0.72
N ASP A 145 -11.90 9.31 -1.17
CA ASP A 145 -12.90 8.70 -0.29
C ASP A 145 -12.39 7.51 0.54
N GLU A 146 -11.32 6.84 0.10
CA GLU A 146 -10.76 5.67 0.76
C GLU A 146 -9.65 6.00 1.78
N ILE A 147 -9.37 7.30 1.99
CA ILE A 147 -8.28 7.76 2.85
C ILE A 147 -8.83 8.66 3.93
N GLU A 148 -8.39 8.41 5.14
CA GLU A 148 -8.63 9.25 6.29
C GLU A 148 -7.39 10.11 6.57
N ILE A 149 -7.58 11.43 6.66
CA ILE A 149 -6.52 12.36 7.05
C ILE A 149 -6.89 12.97 8.39
N GLN A 150 -5.95 12.97 9.32
CA GLN A 150 -6.08 13.57 10.64
C GLN A 150 -4.97 14.60 10.83
N THR A 151 -5.27 15.70 11.50
CA THR A 151 -4.29 16.73 11.90
C THR A 151 -4.26 16.81 13.41
N PRO A 152 -3.45 15.95 14.09
CA PRO A 152 -3.34 15.96 15.54
C PRO A 152 -2.78 17.29 16.04
N SER A 153 -1.90 17.92 15.28
CA SER A 153 -1.43 19.28 15.51
C SER A 153 -1.51 20.12 14.23
N ARG A 154 -1.34 21.45 14.36
CA ARG A 154 -1.34 22.36 13.20
C ARG A 154 -0.17 22.11 12.23
N THR A 155 0.85 21.43 12.69
CA THR A 155 2.09 21.14 11.95
C THR A 155 2.27 19.68 11.59
N GLU A 156 1.33 18.82 11.97
CA GLU A 156 1.39 17.39 11.69
C GLU A 156 0.17 16.93 10.92
N ILE A 157 0.38 16.08 9.95
CA ILE A 157 -0.65 15.45 9.14
C ILE A 157 -0.44 13.95 9.22
N THR A 158 -1.46 13.23 9.65
CA THR A 158 -1.48 11.76 9.67
C THR A 158 -2.45 11.27 8.61
N ILE A 159 -1.95 10.45 7.69
CA ILE A 159 -2.69 9.87 6.58
C ILE A 159 -2.87 8.40 6.87
N LYS A 160 -4.11 7.93 6.93
CA LYS A 160 -4.48 6.53 7.21
C LYS A 160 -5.30 5.98 6.06
N GLY A 161 -5.12 4.70 5.77
CA GLY A 161 -5.89 4.00 4.75
C GLY A 161 -5.60 2.50 4.72
N ILE A 162 -6.40 1.78 3.96
CA ILE A 162 -6.29 0.34 3.79
C ILE A 162 -5.24 0.05 2.70
N ASP A 163 -5.25 0.83 1.62
CA ASP A 163 -4.35 0.64 0.49
C ASP A 163 -3.04 1.41 0.68
N LYS A 164 -1.93 0.68 0.78
CA LYS A 164 -0.57 1.23 0.88
C LYS A 164 -0.23 2.17 -0.25
N GLN A 165 -0.64 1.85 -1.49
CA GLN A 165 -0.35 2.63 -2.67
C GLN A 165 -1.05 4.00 -2.58
N LYS A 166 -2.35 4.02 -2.27
CA LYS A 166 -3.14 5.25 -2.15
C LYS A 166 -2.65 6.15 -1.01
N VAL A 167 -2.34 5.54 0.16
CA VAL A 167 -1.74 6.28 1.30
C VAL A 167 -0.40 6.88 0.92
N GLY A 168 0.46 6.13 0.22
CA GLY A 168 1.74 6.61 -0.27
C GLY A 168 1.62 7.72 -1.30
N GLN A 169 0.67 7.60 -2.23
CA GLN A 169 0.39 8.58 -3.29
C GLN A 169 -0.04 9.92 -2.68
N VAL A 170 -1.04 9.91 -1.81
CA VAL A 170 -1.54 11.12 -1.15
C VAL A 170 -0.45 11.81 -0.32
N ALA A 171 0.36 11.01 0.39
CA ALA A 171 1.49 11.55 1.15
C ALA A 171 2.53 12.22 0.24
N ALA A 172 2.84 11.60 -0.91
CA ALA A 172 3.76 12.16 -1.90
C ALA A 172 3.20 13.43 -2.56
N GLU A 173 1.90 13.45 -2.89
CA GLU A 173 1.24 14.63 -3.46
C GLU A 173 1.28 15.82 -2.50
N ILE A 174 0.93 15.62 -1.22
CA ILE A 174 0.98 16.68 -0.20
C ILE A 174 2.43 17.17 -0.02
N ARG A 175 3.42 16.25 0.01
CA ARG A 175 4.83 16.62 0.09
C ARG A 175 5.32 17.41 -1.13
N SER A 176 4.83 17.08 -2.33
CA SER A 176 5.21 17.74 -3.57
C SER A 176 4.73 19.19 -3.67
N LEU A 177 3.68 19.57 -2.93
CA LEU A 177 3.19 20.95 -2.88
C LEU A 177 4.28 21.92 -2.37
N ARG A 178 5.06 21.49 -1.38
CA ARG A 178 6.21 22.25 -0.87
C ARG A 178 7.29 21.29 -0.39
N PRO A 179 8.17 20.80 -1.27
CA PRO A 179 9.23 19.88 -0.89
C PRO A 179 10.21 20.55 0.08
N PRO A 180 10.91 19.80 0.94
CA PRO A 180 11.86 20.35 1.90
C PRO A 180 13.01 21.04 1.18
N GLU A 181 13.32 22.26 1.63
CA GLU A 181 14.41 23.05 1.11
C GLU A 181 15.76 22.54 1.64
N PRO A 182 16.81 22.46 0.81
CA PRO A 182 18.11 21.91 1.23
C PRO A 182 18.92 22.82 2.16
N TYR A 183 18.56 24.09 2.36
CA TYR A 183 19.33 25.04 3.18
C TYR A 183 18.83 25.13 4.63
N LYS A 184 17.54 25.39 4.82
CA LYS A 184 16.90 25.53 6.14
C LYS A 184 15.97 24.37 6.49
N GLY A 185 15.77 23.42 5.59
CA GLY A 185 14.88 22.28 5.79
C GLY A 185 13.40 22.64 5.89
N LYS A 186 12.99 23.85 5.45
CA LYS A 186 11.59 24.27 5.43
C LYS A 186 10.84 23.54 4.33
N GLY A 187 9.63 23.08 4.62
CA GLY A 187 8.78 22.33 3.68
C GLY A 187 7.98 21.26 4.39
N VAL A 188 7.34 20.41 3.60
CA VAL A 188 6.62 19.22 4.04
C VAL A 188 7.57 18.04 3.95
N ARG A 189 7.78 17.32 5.04
CA ARG A 189 8.65 16.13 5.09
C ARG A 189 7.94 14.96 5.76
N TYR A 190 8.42 13.77 5.50
CA TYR A 190 7.97 12.60 6.26
C TYR A 190 8.51 12.66 7.70
N GLN A 191 7.77 12.12 8.64
CA GLN A 191 8.25 12.01 10.01
C GLN A 191 9.53 11.18 10.06
N GLY A 192 10.59 11.75 10.68
CA GLY A 192 11.91 11.12 10.76
C GLY A 192 12.74 11.16 9.48
N GLU A 193 12.30 11.89 8.44
CA GLU A 193 13.10 12.08 7.23
C GLU A 193 14.33 12.97 7.54
N GLN A 194 15.52 12.42 7.32
CA GLN A 194 16.76 13.18 7.41
C GLN A 194 17.03 13.91 6.10
N ILE A 195 17.09 15.23 6.16
CA ILE A 195 17.37 16.09 5.01
C ILE A 195 18.85 16.44 5.02
N SER A 196 19.55 16.16 3.92
CA SER A 196 20.92 16.61 3.73
C SER A 196 20.92 18.13 3.51
N LEU A 197 21.30 18.88 4.55
CA LEU A 197 21.40 20.32 4.48
C LEU A 197 22.72 20.72 3.82
N LYS A 198 22.66 21.68 2.90
CA LYS A 198 23.83 22.30 2.27
C LYS A 198 24.26 23.47 3.10
N GLU A 199 25.56 23.58 3.37
CA GLU A 199 26.14 24.76 4.02
C GLU A 199 26.07 25.96 3.07
N THR A 200 25.56 27.06 3.57
CA THR A 200 25.70 28.37 2.88
C THR A 200 27.11 28.84 3.05
N LYS A 201 27.84 29.14 1.94
CA LYS A 201 29.14 29.84 2.03
C LYS A 201 28.90 31.14 2.76
N LYS A 202 29.51 31.30 3.94
CA LYS A 202 29.65 32.62 4.57
C LYS A 202 30.52 33.44 3.64
N GLN A 203 29.97 34.51 3.07
CA GLN A 203 30.80 35.57 2.48
C GLN A 203 31.55 36.21 3.64
N VAL A 204 32.86 36.07 3.63
CA VAL A 204 33.80 36.78 4.51
C VAL A 204 34.00 38.17 3.94
#